data_b8a1c3eeb5e8280310e0e002d518a2e7
#
_entry.id   b8a1c3eeb5e8280310e0e002d518a2e7
#
_cell.length_a   1.000
_cell.length_b   1.000
_cell.length_c   1.000
_cell.angle_alpha   90.00
_cell.angle_beta   90.00
_cell.angle_gamma   90.00
#
_symmetry.space_group_name_H-M   'P 1'
#
loop_
_entity.id
_entity.type
_entity.pdbx_description
1 polymer ?
#
loop_
_entity_poly.entity_id
_entity_poly.type
_entity_poly.pdbx_seq_one_letter_code
_entity_poly.pdbx_strand_id
1 'polypeptide(L)'
;MEPQQTDILIIGAGLTGLTTGFWLTRAGKDIHILEKADRVGGQIHTFREKDFVYESGPNTGVVSYPEVAELFEALSPACALETAREESKRRLIWKGNRFRALPSGLFSAVTTPLFTLGDKFRILGEPFRAKGNNPDESVGELAARRLGKSFLHYAVDPFLSGVYAGDPMKLVTRYALPKLYNLEQQYGSFIRGTIAKAKQPKTDRDRLANKKVFSAAGGLDKLTGAMAGAIGPARITLSAADVTVRPCADKWMATYSTADGEQTIIAERIITTTGAYTLPALLPFVPKEKMERISNLHYAPVVQASVGFRDTGALR
;
A
#
# COMPACT_ATOMS: atom_id res chain seq x y z
N MET A 1 33.12 -14.33 -17.70
CA MET A 1 31.91 -14.19 -18.52
C MET A 1 31.70 -12.71 -18.82
N GLU A 2 31.26 -12.34 -20.01
CA GLU A 2 30.87 -10.96 -20.25
C GLU A 2 29.65 -10.59 -19.37
N PRO A 3 29.62 -9.37 -18.80
CA PRO A 3 28.49 -8.95 -17.97
C PRO A 3 27.20 -8.93 -18.78
N GLN A 4 26.11 -9.40 -18.20
CA GLN A 4 24.78 -9.28 -18.79
C GLN A 4 24.44 -7.80 -19.01
N GLN A 5 23.73 -7.47 -20.08
CA GLN A 5 23.29 -6.09 -20.36
C GLN A 5 21.76 -6.03 -20.43
N THR A 6 21.18 -4.91 -19.99
CA THR A 6 19.75 -4.61 -20.08
C THR A 6 19.53 -3.10 -20.16
N ASP A 7 18.41 -2.64 -20.70
CA ASP A 7 18.09 -1.20 -20.68
C ASP A 7 17.73 -0.75 -19.26
N ILE A 8 16.93 -1.55 -18.55
CA ILE A 8 16.43 -1.17 -17.22
C ILE A 8 16.59 -2.34 -16.25
N LEU A 9 17.35 -2.13 -15.19
CA LEU A 9 17.47 -3.06 -14.09
C LEU A 9 16.55 -2.64 -12.95
N ILE A 10 15.69 -3.55 -12.50
CA ILE A 10 14.79 -3.35 -11.36
C ILE A 10 15.30 -4.17 -10.18
N ILE A 11 15.44 -3.55 -9.00
CA ILE A 11 15.91 -4.23 -7.80
C ILE A 11 14.73 -4.39 -6.85
N GLY A 12 14.35 -5.66 -6.64
CA GLY A 12 13.20 -6.11 -5.86
C GLY A 12 12.04 -6.59 -6.72
N ALA A 13 11.62 -7.86 -6.56
CA ALA A 13 10.44 -8.45 -7.18
C ALA A 13 9.22 -8.46 -6.24
N GLY A 14 9.08 -7.44 -5.40
CA GLY A 14 7.85 -7.14 -4.68
C GLY A 14 6.78 -6.60 -5.62
N LEU A 15 5.59 -6.26 -5.08
CA LEU A 15 4.46 -5.75 -5.86
C LEU A 15 4.86 -4.57 -6.76
N THR A 16 5.62 -3.62 -6.23
CA THR A 16 6.06 -2.42 -6.99
C THR A 16 6.98 -2.79 -8.15
N GLY A 17 8.00 -3.62 -7.88
CA GLY A 17 8.96 -4.05 -8.92
C GLY A 17 8.30 -4.86 -10.02
N LEU A 18 7.44 -5.80 -9.65
CA LEU A 18 6.69 -6.62 -10.61
C LEU A 18 5.71 -5.78 -11.44
N THR A 19 4.97 -4.84 -10.82
CA THR A 19 4.07 -3.95 -11.58
C THR A 19 4.86 -3.07 -12.55
N THR A 20 5.98 -2.51 -12.11
CA THR A 20 6.88 -1.73 -12.98
C THR A 20 7.41 -2.58 -14.12
N GLY A 21 7.97 -3.75 -13.83
CA GLY A 21 8.50 -4.68 -14.83
C GLY A 21 7.43 -5.13 -15.84
N PHE A 22 6.24 -5.44 -15.37
CA PHE A 22 5.11 -5.85 -16.20
C PHE A 22 4.74 -4.77 -17.23
N TRP A 23 4.56 -3.53 -16.80
CA TRP A 23 4.19 -2.45 -17.72
C TRP A 23 5.33 -2.05 -18.65
N LEU A 24 6.59 -2.08 -18.18
CA LEU A 24 7.76 -1.83 -19.04
C LEU A 24 7.93 -2.92 -20.09
N THR A 25 7.75 -4.19 -19.72
CA THR A 25 7.79 -5.31 -20.68
C THR A 25 6.69 -5.17 -21.74
N ARG A 26 5.47 -4.81 -21.33
CA ARG A 26 4.36 -4.54 -22.28
C ARG A 26 4.64 -3.34 -23.20
N ALA A 27 5.42 -2.38 -22.72
CA ALA A 27 5.88 -1.24 -23.52
C ALA A 27 7.10 -1.58 -24.41
N GLY A 28 7.49 -2.85 -24.53
CA GLY A 28 8.58 -3.32 -25.35
C GLY A 28 9.98 -2.96 -24.85
N LYS A 29 10.12 -2.63 -23.55
CA LYS A 29 11.43 -2.34 -22.95
C LYS A 29 12.14 -3.62 -22.56
N ASP A 30 13.46 -3.62 -22.75
CA ASP A 30 14.32 -4.66 -22.19
C ASP A 30 14.54 -4.38 -20.71
N ILE A 31 14.12 -5.35 -19.87
CA ILE A 31 14.21 -5.23 -18.42
C ILE A 31 14.79 -6.49 -17.79
N HIS A 32 15.47 -6.33 -16.67
CA HIS A 32 15.84 -7.44 -15.80
C HIS A 32 15.50 -7.10 -14.35
N ILE A 33 15.07 -8.10 -13.55
CA ILE A 33 14.70 -7.93 -12.15
C ILE A 33 15.62 -8.79 -11.29
N LEU A 34 16.23 -8.21 -10.27
CA LEU A 34 16.94 -8.93 -9.22
C LEU A 34 16.08 -9.00 -7.95
N GLU A 35 15.92 -10.19 -7.41
CA GLU A 35 15.19 -10.45 -6.16
C GLU A 35 16.07 -11.25 -5.19
N LYS A 36 16.15 -10.75 -3.96
CA LYS A 36 16.93 -11.39 -2.89
C LYS A 36 16.36 -12.75 -2.45
N ALA A 37 15.04 -12.85 -2.40
CA ALA A 37 14.36 -14.08 -1.99
C ALA A 37 14.41 -15.14 -3.10
N ASP A 38 14.11 -16.36 -2.74
CA ASP A 38 13.93 -17.52 -3.66
C ASP A 38 12.57 -17.48 -4.37
N ARG A 39 11.76 -16.45 -4.13
CA ARG A 39 10.42 -16.25 -4.70
C ARG A 39 10.13 -14.78 -5.00
N VAL A 40 9.21 -14.56 -5.93
CA VAL A 40 8.63 -13.23 -6.17
C VAL A 40 7.54 -12.88 -5.14
N GLY A 41 7.10 -11.63 -5.13
CA GLY A 41 5.96 -11.15 -4.34
C GLY A 41 6.33 -10.29 -3.15
N GLY A 42 7.58 -10.33 -2.68
CA GLY A 42 8.03 -9.56 -1.52
C GLY A 42 7.19 -9.87 -0.28
N GLN A 43 6.47 -8.87 0.25
CA GLN A 43 5.58 -9.01 1.42
C GLN A 43 4.30 -9.81 1.11
N ILE A 44 3.92 -9.97 -0.14
CA ILE A 44 2.78 -10.80 -0.54
C ILE A 44 3.22 -12.25 -0.56
N HIS A 45 2.62 -13.05 0.30
CA HIS A 45 2.87 -14.48 0.38
C HIS A 45 1.63 -15.21 0.92
N THR A 46 1.03 -16.02 0.08
CA THR A 46 -0.14 -16.82 0.40
C THR A 46 0.27 -18.24 0.80
N PHE A 47 -0.14 -18.65 1.97
CA PHE A 47 -0.01 -20.03 2.43
C PHE A 47 -1.25 -20.85 2.12
N ARG A 48 -1.04 -22.13 1.81
CA ARG A 48 -2.09 -23.10 1.58
C ARG A 48 -1.76 -24.34 2.41
N GLU A 49 -2.56 -24.56 3.44
CA GLU A 49 -2.37 -25.68 4.35
C GLU A 49 -3.71 -26.37 4.60
N LYS A 50 -3.83 -27.62 4.17
CA LYS A 50 -5.09 -28.38 4.19
C LYS A 50 -6.19 -27.60 3.47
N ASP A 51 -7.28 -27.26 4.18
CA ASP A 51 -8.43 -26.53 3.66
C ASP A 51 -8.33 -25.00 3.87
N PHE A 52 -7.19 -24.51 4.39
CA PHE A 52 -6.99 -23.10 4.69
C PHE A 52 -6.11 -22.43 3.64
N VAL A 53 -6.53 -21.22 3.25
CA VAL A 53 -5.74 -20.28 2.46
C VAL A 53 -5.62 -18.99 3.28
N TYR A 54 -4.39 -18.56 3.56
CA TYR A 54 -4.14 -17.36 4.36
C TYR A 54 -2.89 -16.62 3.92
N GLU A 55 -2.88 -15.32 4.17
CA GLU A 55 -1.76 -14.45 3.82
C GLU A 55 -0.83 -14.27 5.03
N SER A 56 0.48 -14.21 4.81
CA SER A 56 1.46 -13.83 5.85
C SER A 56 1.82 -12.35 5.85
N GLY A 57 1.30 -11.60 4.91
CA GLY A 57 1.52 -10.17 4.72
C GLY A 57 0.20 -9.44 4.49
N PRO A 58 0.10 -8.57 3.46
CA PRO A 58 -1.16 -7.90 3.14
C PRO A 58 -2.24 -8.91 2.78
N ASN A 59 -3.42 -8.80 3.42
CA ASN A 59 -4.55 -9.70 3.15
C ASN A 59 -5.38 -9.25 1.96
N THR A 60 -5.51 -7.94 1.78
CA THR A 60 -6.41 -7.34 0.78
C THR A 60 -5.86 -6.01 0.31
N GLY A 61 -6.29 -5.61 -0.88
CA GLY A 61 -6.12 -4.26 -1.39
C GLY A 61 -7.45 -3.52 -1.51
N VAL A 62 -7.41 -2.27 -1.97
CA VAL A 62 -8.60 -1.47 -2.27
C VAL A 62 -8.47 -0.92 -3.68
N VAL A 63 -9.50 -1.09 -4.51
CA VAL A 63 -9.56 -0.52 -5.86
C VAL A 63 -9.76 0.99 -5.75
N SER A 64 -8.70 1.70 -5.30
CA SER A 64 -8.71 3.14 -5.05
C SER A 64 -8.36 3.98 -6.28
N TYR A 65 -7.83 3.32 -7.30
CA TYR A 65 -7.37 3.92 -8.56
C TYR A 65 -7.74 3.02 -9.73
N PRO A 66 -8.04 3.58 -10.92
CA PRO A 66 -8.37 2.81 -12.12
C PRO A 66 -7.29 1.79 -12.50
N GLU A 67 -6.02 2.15 -12.31
CA GLU A 67 -4.84 1.34 -12.64
C GLU A 67 -4.87 -0.04 -11.98
N VAL A 68 -5.50 -0.18 -10.82
CA VAL A 68 -5.66 -1.48 -10.15
C VAL A 68 -6.58 -2.40 -10.97
N ALA A 69 -7.71 -1.88 -11.43
CA ALA A 69 -8.64 -2.66 -12.27
C ALA A 69 -8.02 -2.99 -13.63
N GLU A 70 -7.36 -2.01 -14.24
CA GLU A 70 -6.64 -2.16 -15.52
C GLU A 70 -5.53 -3.22 -15.43
N LEU A 71 -4.82 -3.31 -14.29
CA LEU A 71 -3.81 -4.34 -14.06
C LEU A 71 -4.44 -5.74 -14.07
N PHE A 72 -5.52 -5.95 -13.34
CA PHE A 72 -6.21 -7.25 -13.33
C PHE A 72 -6.79 -7.62 -14.70
N GLU A 73 -7.36 -6.66 -15.42
CA GLU A 73 -7.83 -6.85 -16.79
C GLU A 73 -6.68 -7.27 -17.72
N ALA A 74 -5.53 -6.60 -17.62
CA ALA A 74 -4.34 -6.90 -18.42
C ALA A 74 -3.71 -8.26 -18.10
N LEU A 75 -3.96 -8.80 -16.90
CA LEU A 75 -3.49 -10.12 -16.45
C LEU A 75 -4.51 -11.24 -16.67
N SER A 76 -5.72 -10.92 -17.13
CA SER A 76 -6.75 -11.93 -17.41
C SER A 76 -6.32 -12.85 -18.57
N PRO A 77 -6.59 -14.16 -18.53
CA PRO A 77 -7.28 -14.92 -17.47
C PRO A 77 -6.35 -15.46 -16.36
N ALA A 78 -5.06 -15.14 -16.37
CA ALA A 78 -4.08 -15.70 -15.44
C ALA A 78 -4.32 -15.30 -13.97
N CYS A 79 -4.94 -14.12 -13.75
CA CYS A 79 -5.31 -13.64 -12.43
C CYS A 79 -6.67 -12.95 -12.47
N ALA A 80 -7.59 -13.37 -11.60
CA ALA A 80 -8.91 -12.76 -11.47
C ALA A 80 -9.02 -11.95 -10.17
N LEU A 81 -9.59 -10.74 -10.26
CA LEU A 81 -9.91 -9.91 -9.13
C LEU A 81 -11.15 -10.46 -8.40
N GLU A 82 -11.01 -10.72 -7.10
CA GLU A 82 -12.09 -11.13 -6.21
C GLU A 82 -12.41 -10.01 -5.24
N THR A 83 -13.67 -9.60 -5.16
CA THR A 83 -14.09 -8.53 -4.23
C THR A 83 -14.62 -9.10 -2.93
N ALA A 84 -14.33 -8.40 -1.82
CA ALA A 84 -14.86 -8.77 -0.52
C ALA A 84 -16.39 -8.78 -0.50
N ARG A 85 -16.96 -9.70 0.28
CA ARG A 85 -18.42 -9.81 0.49
C ARG A 85 -18.97 -8.57 1.19
N GLU A 86 -20.24 -8.26 1.01
CA GLU A 86 -20.90 -7.09 1.60
C GLU A 86 -20.83 -7.09 3.14
N GLU A 87 -20.92 -8.28 3.76
CA GLU A 87 -20.84 -8.44 5.22
C GLU A 87 -19.49 -7.96 5.78
N SER A 88 -18.42 -8.08 5.00
CA SER A 88 -17.06 -7.66 5.38
C SER A 88 -16.89 -6.13 5.46
N LYS A 89 -17.87 -5.37 5.02
CA LYS A 89 -17.82 -3.88 5.08
C LYS A 89 -18.04 -3.33 6.48
N ARG A 90 -18.53 -4.14 7.42
CA ARG A 90 -18.77 -3.70 8.79
C ARG A 90 -17.45 -3.50 9.52
N ARG A 91 -17.21 -2.28 9.99
CA ARG A 91 -16.09 -1.93 10.86
C ARG A 91 -16.62 -1.76 12.27
N LEU A 92 -16.10 -2.56 13.19
CA LEU A 92 -16.57 -2.59 14.56
C LEU A 92 -15.52 -1.96 15.47
N ILE A 93 -15.97 -1.06 16.35
CA ILE A 93 -15.15 -0.40 17.37
C ILE A 93 -15.61 -0.87 18.74
N TRP A 94 -14.67 -1.29 19.59
CA TRP A 94 -14.96 -1.65 20.96
C TRP A 94 -15.17 -0.40 21.81
N LYS A 95 -16.36 -0.22 22.34
CA LYS A 95 -16.70 0.90 23.24
C LYS A 95 -17.80 0.52 24.23
N GLY A 96 -17.54 0.72 25.52
CA GLY A 96 -18.51 0.43 26.58
C GLY A 96 -18.90 -1.05 26.65
N ASN A 97 -17.92 -1.93 26.70
CA ASN A 97 -18.03 -3.40 26.78
C ASN A 97 -18.83 -4.07 25.66
N ARG A 98 -18.88 -3.45 24.47
CA ARG A 98 -19.53 -4.05 23.30
C ARG A 98 -18.96 -3.47 22.00
N PHE A 99 -19.11 -4.24 20.92
CA PHE A 99 -18.80 -3.78 19.60
C PHE A 99 -19.87 -2.82 19.07
N ARG A 100 -19.43 -1.72 18.46
CA ARG A 100 -20.28 -0.72 17.82
C ARG A 100 -19.82 -0.49 16.41
N ALA A 101 -20.75 -0.48 15.46
CA ALA A 101 -20.42 -0.23 14.07
C ALA A 101 -19.97 1.22 13.84
N LEU A 102 -18.87 1.39 13.13
CA LEU A 102 -18.46 2.69 12.60
C LEU A 102 -19.50 3.13 11.54
N PRO A 103 -20.00 4.37 11.60
CA PRO A 103 -20.99 4.84 10.64
C PRO A 103 -20.45 4.84 9.22
N SER A 104 -21.22 4.32 8.28
CA SER A 104 -20.90 4.26 6.86
C SER A 104 -21.61 5.32 5.98
N GLY A 105 -22.51 6.10 6.57
CA GLY A 105 -23.28 7.14 5.88
C GLY A 105 -23.88 8.16 6.83
N LEU A 106 -24.53 9.21 6.30
CA LEU A 106 -25.07 10.33 7.08
C LEU A 106 -26.12 9.87 8.12
N PHE A 107 -27.05 9.02 7.76
CA PHE A 107 -28.06 8.52 8.68
C PHE A 107 -27.42 7.74 9.83
N SER A 108 -26.51 6.81 9.55
CA SER A 108 -25.80 6.05 10.56
C SER A 108 -24.86 6.93 11.40
N ALA A 109 -24.34 8.03 10.86
CA ALA A 109 -23.53 8.99 11.61
C ALA A 109 -24.37 9.76 12.66
N VAL A 110 -25.61 10.07 12.34
CA VAL A 110 -26.54 10.73 13.28
C VAL A 110 -27.03 9.78 14.36
N THR A 111 -27.35 8.54 14.00
CA THR A 111 -27.95 7.56 14.92
C THR A 111 -26.93 6.77 15.75
N THR A 112 -25.66 6.74 15.35
CA THR A 112 -24.62 5.95 16.03
C THR A 112 -24.48 6.33 17.51
N PRO A 113 -24.41 5.35 18.42
CA PRO A 113 -24.07 5.58 19.83
C PRO A 113 -22.55 5.73 20.05
N LEU A 114 -21.75 5.68 18.98
CA LEU A 114 -20.29 5.81 19.07
C LEU A 114 -19.88 7.23 19.48
N PHE A 115 -20.66 8.23 19.06
CA PHE A 115 -20.43 9.65 19.34
C PHE A 115 -21.56 10.27 20.15
N THR A 116 -21.21 11.18 21.06
CA THR A 116 -22.18 11.99 21.82
C THR A 116 -22.86 13.01 20.91
N LEU A 117 -23.96 13.61 21.39
CA LEU A 117 -24.60 14.72 20.66
C LEU A 117 -23.64 15.89 20.44
N GLY A 118 -22.83 16.23 21.46
CA GLY A 118 -21.82 17.28 21.35
C GLY A 118 -20.77 16.99 20.26
N ASP A 119 -20.32 15.73 20.16
CA ASP A 119 -19.40 15.31 19.09
C ASP A 119 -20.06 15.47 17.72
N LYS A 120 -21.33 15.10 17.58
CA LYS A 120 -22.08 15.22 16.33
C LYS A 120 -22.24 16.67 15.90
N PHE A 121 -22.59 17.59 16.81
CA PHE A 121 -22.63 19.03 16.55
C PHE A 121 -21.25 19.58 16.19
N ARG A 122 -20.20 19.08 16.86
CA ARG A 122 -18.83 19.47 16.53
C ARG A 122 -18.45 19.09 15.09
N ILE A 123 -18.83 17.89 14.64
CA ILE A 123 -18.58 17.42 13.26
C ILE A 123 -19.38 18.26 12.26
N LEU A 124 -20.65 18.56 12.53
CA LEU A 124 -21.48 19.42 11.68
C LEU A 124 -20.93 20.85 11.57
N GLY A 125 -20.28 21.35 12.62
CA GLY A 125 -19.59 22.66 12.63
C GLY A 125 -18.22 22.65 11.92
N GLU A 126 -17.76 21.53 11.39
CA GLU A 126 -16.48 21.40 10.70
C GLU A 126 -16.29 22.43 9.56
N PRO A 127 -17.28 22.71 8.70
CA PRO A 127 -17.14 23.69 7.61
C PRO A 127 -16.82 25.13 8.03
N PHE A 128 -17.08 25.47 9.28
CA PHE A 128 -16.86 26.82 9.83
C PHE A 128 -15.53 26.95 10.57
N ARG A 129 -14.72 25.89 10.63
CA ARG A 129 -13.41 25.91 11.28
C ARG A 129 -12.35 26.44 10.36
N ALA A 130 -11.43 27.22 10.93
CA ALA A 130 -10.29 27.74 10.19
C ALA A 130 -9.43 26.61 9.61
N LYS A 131 -8.92 26.84 8.40
CA LYS A 131 -7.95 25.99 7.74
C LYS A 131 -6.63 25.99 8.51
N GLY A 132 -5.99 24.83 8.62
CA GLY A 132 -4.64 24.72 9.18
C GLY A 132 -3.56 25.19 8.21
N ASN A 133 -2.50 25.79 8.77
CA ASN A 133 -1.38 26.34 8.00
C ASN A 133 -0.08 25.50 8.19
N ASN A 134 -0.08 24.54 9.11
CA ASN A 134 1.08 23.68 9.33
C ASN A 134 1.08 22.54 8.30
N PRO A 135 2.04 22.49 7.36
CA PRO A 135 2.11 21.42 6.37
C PRO A 135 2.51 20.07 6.99
N ASP A 136 3.13 20.10 8.16
CA ASP A 136 3.60 18.91 8.90
C ASP A 136 2.65 18.50 10.04
N GLU A 137 1.41 19.10 10.06
CA GLU A 137 0.37 18.74 11.04
C GLU A 137 0.12 17.22 10.98
N SER A 138 0.16 16.56 12.16
CA SER A 138 -0.14 15.15 12.26
C SER A 138 -1.62 14.85 12.01
N VAL A 139 -1.93 13.62 11.65
CA VAL A 139 -3.33 13.20 11.45
C VAL A 139 -4.13 13.34 12.73
N GLY A 140 -3.49 13.06 13.88
CA GLY A 140 -4.11 13.21 15.19
C GLY A 140 -4.46 14.66 15.53
N GLU A 141 -3.52 15.59 15.31
CA GLU A 141 -3.76 17.04 15.50
C GLU A 141 -4.86 17.54 14.58
N LEU A 142 -4.79 17.21 13.30
CA LEU A 142 -5.82 17.55 12.31
C LEU A 142 -7.20 17.04 12.72
N ALA A 143 -7.30 15.77 13.12
CA ALA A 143 -8.56 15.17 13.55
C ALA A 143 -9.10 15.83 14.82
N ALA A 144 -8.25 16.05 15.83
CA ALA A 144 -8.64 16.72 17.07
C ALA A 144 -9.10 18.15 16.82
N ARG A 145 -8.40 18.92 16.00
CA ARG A 145 -8.71 20.29 15.64
C ARG A 145 -10.05 20.39 14.90
N ARG A 146 -10.24 19.56 13.87
CA ARG A 146 -11.42 19.66 13.00
C ARG A 146 -12.62 18.88 13.50
N LEU A 147 -12.43 17.67 13.97
CA LEU A 147 -13.52 16.74 14.29
C LEU A 147 -13.68 16.48 15.79
N GLY A 148 -12.64 16.77 16.57
CA GLY A 148 -12.64 16.62 18.03
C GLY A 148 -11.95 15.34 18.53
N LYS A 149 -11.60 15.37 19.83
CA LYS A 149 -10.85 14.26 20.47
C LYS A 149 -11.60 12.92 20.43
N SER A 150 -12.91 12.95 20.58
CA SER A 150 -13.74 11.75 20.55
C SER A 150 -13.66 11.07 19.18
N PHE A 151 -13.69 11.85 18.10
CA PHE A 151 -13.52 11.33 16.74
C PHE A 151 -12.11 10.79 16.50
N LEU A 152 -11.09 11.47 17.02
CA LEU A 152 -9.72 10.96 16.99
C LEU A 152 -9.64 9.57 17.63
N HIS A 153 -10.13 9.41 18.88
CA HIS A 153 -9.98 8.16 19.64
C HIS A 153 -10.82 7.00 19.12
N TYR A 154 -12.04 7.26 18.62
CA TYR A 154 -12.97 6.19 18.25
C TYR A 154 -13.11 5.95 16.74
N ALA A 155 -12.52 6.78 15.91
CA ALA A 155 -12.55 6.58 14.47
C ALA A 155 -11.16 6.63 13.83
N VAL A 156 -10.38 7.69 14.09
CA VAL A 156 -9.11 7.91 13.40
C VAL A 156 -8.02 6.99 13.92
N ASP A 157 -7.84 6.92 15.23
CA ASP A 157 -6.80 6.10 15.85
C ASP A 157 -6.99 4.60 15.56
N PRO A 158 -8.17 3.98 15.77
CA PRO A 158 -8.38 2.57 15.41
C PRO A 158 -8.20 2.29 13.91
N PHE A 159 -8.57 3.25 13.06
CA PHE A 159 -8.39 3.10 11.62
C PHE A 159 -6.91 3.13 11.23
N LEU A 160 -6.15 4.11 11.74
CA LEU A 160 -4.72 4.25 11.42
C LEU A 160 -3.89 3.14 12.03
N SER A 161 -4.18 2.74 13.26
CA SER A 161 -3.51 1.60 13.90
C SER A 161 -3.72 0.32 13.10
N GLY A 162 -4.93 0.09 12.58
CA GLY A 162 -5.23 -1.10 11.79
C GLY A 162 -4.69 -1.08 10.35
N VAL A 163 -4.49 0.09 9.74
CA VAL A 163 -4.06 0.23 8.34
C VAL A 163 -2.57 0.52 8.22
N TYR A 164 -2.03 1.37 9.10
CA TYR A 164 -0.65 1.84 9.02
C TYR A 164 0.24 1.30 10.14
N ALA A 165 -0.33 0.60 11.13
CA ALA A 165 0.34 0.25 12.39
C ALA A 165 1.08 1.46 13.02
N GLY A 166 0.54 2.66 12.81
CA GLY A 166 1.20 3.92 13.12
C GLY A 166 0.42 4.76 14.14
N ASP A 167 1.18 5.54 14.90
CA ASP A 167 0.62 6.51 15.84
C ASP A 167 0.07 7.72 15.07
N PRO A 168 -1.24 8.05 15.17
CA PRO A 168 -1.82 9.20 14.49
C PRO A 168 -1.16 10.54 14.85
N MET A 169 -0.53 10.64 16.02
CA MET A 169 0.18 11.84 16.46
C MET A 169 1.56 12.02 15.79
N LYS A 170 2.07 10.96 15.15
CA LYS A 170 3.37 10.98 14.43
C LYS A 170 3.22 10.97 12.92
N LEU A 171 2.08 10.50 12.41
CA LEU A 171 1.82 10.43 10.97
C LEU A 171 1.49 11.82 10.42
N VAL A 172 2.35 12.35 9.56
CA VAL A 172 2.13 13.64 8.88
C VAL A 172 1.02 13.48 7.86
N THR A 173 -0.03 14.32 7.97
CA THR A 173 -1.28 14.18 7.22
C THR A 173 -1.08 14.22 5.71
N ARG A 174 -0.25 15.12 5.21
CA ARG A 174 -0.03 15.28 3.75
C ARG A 174 0.54 14.03 3.09
N TYR A 175 1.26 13.18 3.85
CA TYR A 175 1.83 11.92 3.37
C TYR A 175 0.93 10.72 3.68
N ALA A 176 0.38 10.65 4.90
CA ALA A 176 -0.45 9.51 5.30
C ALA A 176 -1.85 9.55 4.68
N LEU A 177 -2.47 10.71 4.61
CA LEU A 177 -3.83 10.91 4.11
C LEU A 177 -3.91 12.09 3.11
N PRO A 178 -3.18 12.05 1.97
CA PRO A 178 -3.09 13.18 1.04
C PRO A 178 -4.45 13.61 0.50
N LYS A 179 -5.40 12.69 0.32
CA LYS A 179 -6.76 13.03 -0.11
C LYS A 179 -7.48 13.91 0.92
N LEU A 180 -7.33 13.62 2.20
CA LEU A 180 -7.94 14.39 3.29
C LEU A 180 -7.27 15.75 3.43
N TYR A 181 -5.94 15.77 3.41
CA TYR A 181 -5.14 17.00 3.39
C TYR A 181 -5.58 17.96 2.27
N ASN A 182 -5.68 17.44 1.04
CA ASN A 182 -6.08 18.21 -0.12
C ASN A 182 -7.52 18.75 -0.03
N LEU A 183 -8.45 18.04 0.61
CA LEU A 183 -9.81 18.55 0.85
C LEU A 183 -9.77 19.81 1.70
N GLU A 184 -9.00 19.83 2.78
CA GLU A 184 -8.84 21.02 3.60
C GLU A 184 -8.11 22.13 2.85
N GLN A 185 -7.01 21.81 2.17
CA GLN A 185 -6.20 22.79 1.48
C GLN A 185 -6.95 23.51 0.35
N GLN A 186 -7.75 22.79 -0.42
CA GLN A 186 -8.46 23.32 -1.59
C GLN A 186 -9.82 23.92 -1.25
N TYR A 187 -10.55 23.34 -0.29
CA TYR A 187 -11.93 23.73 0.00
C TYR A 187 -12.13 24.29 1.41
N GLY A 188 -11.07 24.35 2.22
CA GLY A 188 -11.12 24.81 3.61
C GLY A 188 -11.87 23.89 4.55
N SER A 189 -12.43 22.75 4.06
CA SER A 189 -13.30 21.86 4.82
C SER A 189 -13.38 20.48 4.18
N PHE A 190 -13.42 19.43 5.00
CA PHE A 190 -13.66 18.08 4.53
C PHE A 190 -15.07 17.90 3.96
N ILE A 191 -16.08 18.47 4.64
CA ILE A 191 -17.48 18.38 4.22
C ILE A 191 -17.68 19.15 2.91
N ARG A 192 -17.27 20.41 2.83
CA ARG A 192 -17.36 21.21 1.59
C ARG A 192 -16.61 20.55 0.45
N GLY A 193 -15.38 20.10 0.68
CA GLY A 193 -14.57 19.45 -0.33
C GLY A 193 -15.18 18.13 -0.82
N THR A 194 -15.75 17.34 0.08
CA THR A 194 -16.43 16.09 -0.30
C THR A 194 -17.65 16.35 -1.17
N ILE A 195 -18.48 17.36 -0.81
CA ILE A 195 -19.64 17.78 -1.61
C ILE A 195 -19.19 18.30 -2.97
N ALA A 196 -18.16 19.15 -3.03
CA ALA A 196 -17.65 19.69 -4.27
C ALA A 196 -17.12 18.59 -5.21
N LYS A 197 -16.35 17.64 -4.66
CA LYS A 197 -15.84 16.50 -5.45
C LYS A 197 -16.94 15.54 -5.89
N ALA A 198 -17.99 15.36 -5.11
CA ALA A 198 -19.12 14.51 -5.49
C ALA A 198 -19.89 15.04 -6.71
N LYS A 199 -19.84 16.37 -6.94
CA LYS A 199 -20.46 17.04 -8.09
C LYS A 199 -19.61 17.00 -9.36
N GLN A 200 -18.33 16.62 -9.26
CA GLN A 200 -17.47 16.53 -10.43
C GLN A 200 -17.86 15.36 -11.32
N PRO A 201 -17.95 15.57 -12.64
CA PRO A 201 -18.23 14.45 -13.56
C PRO A 201 -17.11 13.43 -13.48
N LYS A 202 -17.49 12.15 -13.48
CA LYS A 202 -16.54 11.04 -13.50
C LYS A 202 -16.52 10.46 -14.90
N THR A 203 -15.32 10.27 -15.42
CA THR A 203 -15.11 9.50 -16.66
C THR A 203 -15.41 8.01 -16.41
N ASP A 204 -15.57 7.25 -17.49
CA ASP A 204 -15.74 5.80 -17.34
C ASP A 204 -14.52 5.15 -16.71
N ARG A 205 -13.31 5.66 -17.01
CA ARG A 205 -12.07 5.22 -16.35
C ARG A 205 -12.10 5.51 -14.84
N ASP A 206 -12.58 6.68 -14.39
CA ASP A 206 -12.69 7.01 -12.96
C ASP A 206 -13.65 6.07 -12.21
N ARG A 207 -14.65 5.53 -12.90
CA ARG A 207 -15.63 4.59 -12.33
C ARG A 207 -15.01 3.23 -12.02
N LEU A 208 -13.91 2.86 -12.67
CA LEU A 208 -13.14 1.66 -12.34
C LEU A 208 -12.62 1.70 -10.90
N ALA A 209 -12.30 2.88 -10.36
CA ALA A 209 -11.91 3.11 -8.97
C ALA A 209 -13.11 3.00 -8.01
N ASN A 210 -13.71 1.81 -7.92
CA ASN A 210 -14.97 1.54 -7.21
C ASN A 210 -14.83 1.46 -5.68
N LYS A 211 -13.59 1.57 -5.15
CA LYS A 211 -13.24 1.50 -3.71
C LYS A 211 -13.61 0.17 -3.02
N LYS A 212 -13.90 -0.87 -3.78
CA LYS A 212 -14.13 -2.19 -3.20
C LYS A 212 -12.82 -2.76 -2.66
N VAL A 213 -12.93 -3.45 -1.54
CA VAL A 213 -11.83 -4.28 -1.04
C VAL A 213 -11.70 -5.49 -1.93
N PHE A 214 -10.47 -5.85 -2.29
CA PHE A 214 -10.21 -6.97 -3.20
C PHE A 214 -9.10 -7.88 -2.68
N SER A 215 -9.12 -9.10 -3.17
CA SER A 215 -8.00 -10.05 -3.20
C SER A 215 -7.88 -10.60 -4.63
N ALA A 216 -6.90 -11.46 -4.88
CA ALA A 216 -6.87 -12.29 -6.08
C ALA A 216 -7.53 -13.65 -5.79
N ALA A 217 -8.27 -14.18 -6.73
CA ALA A 217 -8.90 -15.49 -6.59
C ALA A 217 -7.84 -16.58 -6.29
N GLY A 218 -7.98 -17.23 -5.17
CA GLY A 218 -7.05 -18.25 -4.66
C GLY A 218 -5.83 -17.71 -3.90
N GLY A 219 -5.78 -16.39 -3.60
CA GLY A 219 -4.74 -15.74 -2.80
C GLY A 219 -3.98 -14.66 -3.56
N LEU A 220 -3.45 -13.68 -2.84
CA LEU A 220 -2.77 -12.52 -3.44
C LEU A 220 -1.48 -12.88 -4.20
N ASP A 221 -0.84 -13.99 -3.88
CA ASP A 221 0.32 -14.48 -4.62
C ASP A 221 0.02 -14.80 -6.09
N LYS A 222 -1.26 -15.05 -6.44
CA LYS A 222 -1.69 -15.22 -7.83
C LYS A 222 -1.46 -13.95 -8.65
N LEU A 223 -1.65 -12.77 -8.04
CA LEU A 223 -1.38 -11.49 -8.71
C LEU A 223 0.12 -11.34 -9.02
N THR A 224 0.98 -11.58 -8.03
CA THR A 224 2.43 -11.45 -8.20
C THR A 224 2.99 -12.52 -9.12
N GLY A 225 2.49 -13.75 -9.03
CA GLY A 225 2.85 -14.85 -9.94
C GLY A 225 2.43 -14.60 -11.39
N ALA A 226 1.22 -14.05 -11.62
CA ALA A 226 0.75 -13.71 -12.95
C ALA A 226 1.60 -12.61 -13.61
N MET A 227 1.98 -11.59 -12.85
CA MET A 227 2.90 -10.55 -13.35
C MET A 227 4.27 -11.13 -13.69
N ALA A 228 4.84 -11.96 -12.81
CA ALA A 228 6.14 -12.60 -13.06
C ALA A 228 6.10 -13.52 -14.29
N GLY A 229 5.03 -14.29 -14.47
CA GLY A 229 4.80 -15.11 -15.66
C GLY A 229 4.71 -14.29 -16.93
N ALA A 230 4.02 -13.14 -16.90
CA ALA A 230 3.90 -12.24 -18.05
C ALA A 230 5.20 -11.50 -18.39
N ILE A 231 6.04 -11.19 -17.39
CA ILE A 231 7.39 -10.63 -17.59
C ILE A 231 8.30 -11.68 -18.25
N GLY A 232 8.16 -12.94 -17.84
CA GLY A 232 8.97 -14.06 -18.26
C GLY A 232 10.09 -14.40 -17.25
N PRO A 233 10.22 -15.68 -16.86
CA PRO A 233 11.15 -16.10 -15.81
C PRO A 233 12.62 -15.80 -16.15
N ALA A 234 13.00 -15.80 -17.42
CA ALA A 234 14.37 -15.48 -17.86
C ALA A 234 14.78 -14.02 -17.56
N ARG A 235 13.83 -13.14 -17.29
CA ARG A 235 14.06 -11.74 -16.92
C ARG A 235 14.06 -11.49 -15.42
N ILE A 236 13.97 -12.53 -14.60
CA ILE A 236 13.92 -12.42 -13.14
C ILE A 236 14.97 -13.35 -12.55
N THR A 237 15.97 -12.79 -11.88
CA THR A 237 16.94 -13.56 -11.09
C THR A 237 16.50 -13.57 -9.64
N LEU A 238 16.16 -14.73 -9.13
CA LEU A 238 15.87 -14.99 -7.71
C LEU A 238 17.15 -15.29 -6.95
N SER A 239 17.09 -15.22 -5.63
CA SER A 239 18.25 -15.46 -4.73
C SER A 239 19.47 -14.60 -5.07
N ALA A 240 19.24 -13.40 -5.60
CA ALA A 240 20.27 -12.40 -5.88
C ALA A 240 20.57 -11.63 -4.60
N ALA A 241 21.56 -12.10 -3.85
CA ALA A 241 21.99 -11.50 -2.59
C ALA A 241 23.03 -10.38 -2.79
N ASP A 242 23.24 -9.57 -1.76
CA ASP A 242 24.31 -8.57 -1.65
C ASP A 242 24.42 -7.62 -2.84
N VAL A 243 23.28 -7.24 -3.41
CA VAL A 243 23.24 -6.35 -4.57
C VAL A 243 23.87 -5.00 -4.22
N THR A 244 24.86 -4.58 -5.00
CA THR A 244 25.43 -3.24 -4.94
C THR A 244 25.40 -2.60 -6.32
N VAL A 245 25.14 -1.29 -6.36
CA VAL A 245 25.08 -0.51 -7.61
C VAL A 245 26.17 0.55 -7.58
N ARG A 246 26.82 0.74 -8.72
CA ARG A 246 27.84 1.80 -8.91
C ARG A 246 27.71 2.42 -10.31
N PRO A 247 28.08 3.71 -10.48
CA PRO A 247 28.24 4.29 -11.80
C PRO A 247 29.32 3.55 -12.59
N CYS A 248 29.08 3.36 -13.89
CA CYS A 248 30.03 2.74 -14.84
C CYS A 248 29.94 3.48 -16.17
N ALA A 249 30.86 4.42 -16.40
CA ALA A 249 30.82 5.38 -17.51
C ALA A 249 29.46 6.13 -17.54
N ASP A 250 28.72 5.99 -18.62
CA ASP A 250 27.38 6.55 -18.84
C ASP A 250 26.24 5.61 -18.40
N LYS A 251 26.57 4.44 -17.85
CA LYS A 251 25.65 3.40 -17.40
C LYS A 251 25.80 3.10 -15.90
N TRP A 252 25.10 2.08 -15.46
CA TRP A 252 25.15 1.58 -14.10
C TRP A 252 25.60 0.12 -14.11
N MET A 253 26.45 -0.22 -13.16
CA MET A 253 26.87 -1.58 -12.90
C MET A 253 26.27 -2.04 -11.58
N ALA A 254 25.58 -3.18 -11.60
CA ALA A 254 25.12 -3.88 -10.40
C ALA A 254 25.90 -5.18 -10.28
N THR A 255 26.45 -5.42 -9.08
CA THR A 255 27.06 -6.70 -8.70
C THR A 255 26.17 -7.38 -7.67
N TYR A 256 26.04 -8.69 -7.73
CA TYR A 256 25.23 -9.50 -6.84
C TYR A 256 25.76 -10.93 -6.73
N SER A 257 25.42 -11.62 -5.65
CA SER A 257 25.83 -13.01 -5.40
C SER A 257 24.66 -13.97 -5.67
N THR A 258 24.95 -15.09 -6.30
CA THR A 258 24.05 -16.25 -6.46
C THR A 258 24.75 -17.53 -6.00
N ALA A 259 24.07 -18.67 -6.04
CA ALA A 259 24.70 -19.96 -5.78
C ALA A 259 25.90 -20.27 -6.71
N ASP A 260 25.89 -19.70 -7.92
CA ASP A 260 26.95 -19.86 -8.94
C ASP A 260 28.11 -18.85 -8.76
N GLY A 261 28.10 -18.05 -7.69
CA GLY A 261 29.09 -17.03 -7.40
C GLY A 261 28.64 -15.61 -7.70
N GLU A 262 29.63 -14.69 -7.71
CA GLU A 262 29.39 -13.28 -7.98
C GLU A 262 29.07 -13.05 -9.47
N GLN A 263 28.05 -12.26 -9.73
CA GLN A 263 27.54 -11.91 -11.04
C GLN A 263 27.52 -10.39 -11.23
N THR A 264 27.56 -9.95 -12.48
CA THR A 264 27.52 -8.54 -12.85
C THR A 264 26.54 -8.31 -13.98
N ILE A 265 25.74 -7.23 -13.83
CA ILE A 265 24.83 -6.75 -14.87
C ILE A 265 25.03 -5.25 -15.09
N ILE A 266 25.04 -4.83 -16.36
CA ILE A 266 25.15 -3.42 -16.76
C ILE A 266 23.80 -2.96 -17.28
N ALA A 267 23.33 -1.82 -16.80
CA ALA A 267 22.04 -1.25 -17.19
C ALA A 267 22.16 0.25 -17.52
N GLU A 268 21.35 0.72 -18.46
CA GLU A 268 21.25 2.16 -18.71
C GLU A 268 20.55 2.89 -17.57
N ARG A 269 19.60 2.22 -16.92
CA ARG A 269 18.82 2.78 -15.80
C ARG A 269 18.61 1.76 -14.70
N ILE A 270 18.57 2.27 -13.47
CA ILE A 270 18.25 1.46 -12.28
C ILE A 270 16.96 1.96 -11.65
N ILE A 271 16.08 1.04 -11.30
CA ILE A 271 14.87 1.30 -10.50
C ILE A 271 14.96 0.47 -9.24
N THR A 272 15.03 1.12 -8.07
CA THR A 272 15.01 0.44 -6.78
C THR A 272 13.59 0.41 -6.23
N THR A 273 13.11 -0.77 -5.85
CA THR A 273 11.77 -0.97 -5.27
C THR A 273 11.84 -1.68 -3.92
N THR A 274 13.02 -1.68 -3.32
CA THR A 274 13.28 -2.25 -2.00
C THR A 274 12.95 -1.27 -0.88
N GLY A 275 12.95 -1.74 0.37
CA GLY A 275 12.77 -0.86 1.52
C GLY A 275 13.90 0.18 1.61
N ALA A 276 13.57 1.41 2.00
CA ALA A 276 14.53 2.50 2.06
C ALA A 276 15.74 2.20 2.97
N TYR A 277 15.56 1.37 3.99
CA TYR A 277 16.64 0.91 4.88
C TYR A 277 17.73 0.09 4.18
N THR A 278 17.47 -0.43 2.98
CA THR A 278 18.48 -1.18 2.20
C THR A 278 19.33 -0.27 1.32
N LEU A 279 18.90 0.97 1.06
CA LEU A 279 19.55 1.87 0.12
C LEU A 279 21.00 2.22 0.47
N PRO A 280 21.39 2.38 1.75
CA PRO A 280 22.79 2.64 2.10
C PRO A 280 23.76 1.54 1.64
N ALA A 281 23.35 0.28 1.75
CA ALA A 281 24.15 -0.85 1.28
C ALA A 281 24.08 -1.00 -0.26
N LEU A 282 22.91 -0.78 -0.82
CA LEU A 282 22.65 -0.89 -2.26
C LEU A 282 23.40 0.18 -3.08
N LEU A 283 23.52 1.41 -2.55
CA LEU A 283 24.06 2.58 -3.24
C LEU A 283 25.28 3.15 -2.50
N PRO A 284 26.39 2.40 -2.40
CA PRO A 284 27.54 2.77 -1.57
C PRO A 284 28.28 4.04 -2.07
N PHE A 285 28.01 4.49 -3.29
CA PHE A 285 28.57 5.70 -3.86
C PHE A 285 27.87 6.98 -3.39
N VAL A 286 26.68 6.86 -2.76
CA VAL A 286 25.96 8.01 -2.22
C VAL A 286 26.54 8.40 -0.86
N PRO A 287 26.88 9.69 -0.64
CA PRO A 287 27.46 10.13 0.62
C PRO A 287 26.61 9.77 1.84
N LYS A 288 27.26 9.35 2.94
CA LYS A 288 26.57 8.93 4.17
C LYS A 288 25.61 9.98 4.72
N GLU A 289 25.97 11.26 4.66
CA GLU A 289 25.16 12.39 5.13
C GLU A 289 23.79 12.46 4.39
N LYS A 290 23.79 12.13 3.09
CA LYS A 290 22.54 12.06 2.31
C LYS A 290 21.71 10.83 2.65
N MET A 291 22.38 9.72 2.99
CA MET A 291 21.71 8.46 3.38
C MET A 291 21.21 8.47 4.82
N GLU A 292 21.77 9.32 5.70
CA GLU A 292 21.40 9.35 7.12
C GLU A 292 19.91 9.59 7.35
N ARG A 293 19.31 10.52 6.61
CA ARG A 293 17.85 10.77 6.68
C ARG A 293 17.04 9.57 6.27
N ILE A 294 17.51 8.80 5.30
CA ILE A 294 16.86 7.59 4.80
C ILE A 294 17.02 6.45 5.82
N SER A 295 18.20 6.30 6.39
CA SER A 295 18.49 5.29 7.41
C SER A 295 17.67 5.48 8.69
N ASN A 296 17.31 6.73 9.00
CA ASN A 296 16.49 7.09 10.16
C ASN A 296 14.97 6.98 9.92
N LEU A 297 14.52 6.54 8.73
CA LEU A 297 13.10 6.28 8.49
C LEU A 297 12.61 5.13 9.37
N HIS A 298 11.59 5.41 10.15
CA HIS A 298 10.96 4.40 11.00
C HIS A 298 9.97 3.56 10.22
N TYR A 299 10.21 2.25 10.16
CA TYR A 299 9.27 1.27 9.63
C TYR A 299 8.47 0.67 10.79
N ALA A 300 7.15 0.79 10.75
CA ALA A 300 6.30 0.19 11.77
C ALA A 300 6.33 -1.34 11.66
N PRO A 301 6.73 -2.06 12.72
CA PRO A 301 6.66 -3.51 12.73
C PRO A 301 5.21 -3.98 12.85
N VAL A 302 4.85 -5.01 12.07
CA VAL A 302 3.52 -5.63 12.11
C VAL A 302 3.69 -7.12 12.38
N VAL A 303 2.91 -7.63 13.33
CA VAL A 303 2.77 -9.06 13.59
C VAL A 303 1.37 -9.47 13.18
N GLN A 304 1.27 -10.51 12.36
CA GLN A 304 0.00 -11.09 11.94
C GLN A 304 -0.12 -12.50 12.51
N ALA A 305 -1.30 -12.80 13.06
CA ALA A 305 -1.68 -14.15 13.46
C ALA A 305 -2.91 -14.60 12.66
N SER A 306 -2.80 -15.71 11.95
CA SER A 306 -3.92 -16.34 11.26
C SER A 306 -4.42 -17.52 12.09
N VAL A 307 -5.72 -17.53 12.41
CA VAL A 307 -6.34 -18.55 13.26
C VAL A 307 -7.45 -19.25 12.46
N GLY A 308 -7.29 -20.53 12.22
CA GLY A 308 -8.29 -21.36 11.55
C GLY A 308 -9.17 -22.10 12.55
N PHE A 309 -10.49 -22.09 12.30
CA PHE A 309 -11.46 -22.84 13.08
C PHE A 309 -12.19 -23.83 12.20
N ARG A 310 -12.55 -25.00 12.76
CA ARG A 310 -13.57 -25.83 12.13
C ARG A 310 -14.92 -25.14 12.29
N ASP A 311 -15.74 -25.19 11.25
CA ASP A 311 -17.11 -24.68 11.35
C ASP A 311 -17.88 -25.48 12.40
N THR A 312 -18.13 -24.86 13.55
CA THR A 312 -18.90 -25.47 14.64
C THR A 312 -20.37 -25.08 14.59
N GLY A 313 -20.80 -24.30 13.57
CA GLY A 313 -22.15 -23.74 13.45
C GLY A 313 -22.52 -22.69 14.52
N ALA A 314 -21.64 -22.44 15.49
CA ALA A 314 -21.89 -21.52 16.62
C ALA A 314 -21.42 -20.08 16.36
N LEU A 315 -20.59 -19.85 15.35
CA LEU A 315 -20.07 -18.52 14.97
C LEU A 315 -20.84 -18.01 13.74
N ARG A 316 -22.05 -17.50 13.96
CA ARG A 316 -22.81 -16.74 12.96
C ARG A 316 -22.93 -15.27 13.35
#